data_6fc6605d2beba62a098c72fac7e2c74e
#
_entry.id   6fc6605d2beba62a098c72fac7e2c74e
#
_cell.length_a   1.000
_cell.length_b   1.000
_cell.length_c   1.000
_cell.angle_alpha   90.00
_cell.angle_beta   90.00
_cell.angle_gamma   90.00
#
_symmetry.space_group_name_H-M   'P 1'
#
loop_
_entity.id
_entity.type
_entity.pdbx_description
1 polymer ?
#
loop_
_entity_poly.entity_id
_entity_poly.type
_entity_poly.pdbx_seq_one_letter_code
_entity_poly.pdbx_strand_id
1 'polypeptide(L)'
;MDNKQEKASDIGSNPFLSGINPDVHADIAPGSGDNEDVIGVVGRLSETAIHMLQSESLPCLPSNYRLYFEKLLQKESASVREKIRAIMRMQSDLENRALIFEKSVGESLRIIKQVLSCMSVVYQNFLIAENVIKQYTKEAEQADNKLTLRNVMDFFIRDMTKVTNITSKQLDQIRDLYAKTDKNLKQISQNSVYDLNLDVYNKSYFIAVLQKEQKLCMEFNHSSVLIYVTLSQSLSHEIGQESSVFGILLKTMAKFLQKHIQTSDFIAYMGDGVFGILLKYSDIVEAQELCVLLYQAAQTTDVFVADMNLQLDITSSIAKIMPERTIEETLSACLSTLKIALEEKQHCKIYQQDDINGDSADS
;
A
#
# COMPACT_ATOMS: atom_id res chain seq x y z
N MET A 1 -62.95 -16.37 -0.23
CA MET A 1 -62.18 -17.39 -0.97
C MET A 1 -61.02 -16.62 -1.63
N ASP A 2 -59.99 -16.29 -0.86
CA ASP A 2 -58.88 -15.49 -1.31
C ASP A 2 -57.61 -16.34 -1.25
N ASN A 3 -57.03 -16.51 -2.43
CA ASN A 3 -55.83 -17.26 -2.65
C ASN A 3 -54.64 -16.27 -2.54
N LYS A 4 -53.93 -16.22 -1.42
CA LYS A 4 -52.67 -15.51 -1.25
C LYS A 4 -51.54 -16.41 -1.72
N GLN A 5 -51.00 -16.11 -2.90
CA GLN A 5 -49.69 -16.58 -3.34
C GLN A 5 -48.62 -15.79 -2.61
N GLU A 6 -47.85 -16.46 -1.77
CA GLU A 6 -46.60 -15.97 -1.20
C GLU A 6 -45.54 -15.90 -2.30
N LYS A 7 -45.02 -14.71 -2.49
CA LYS A 7 -43.81 -14.47 -3.31
C LYS A 7 -42.58 -14.99 -2.57
N ALA A 8 -41.96 -16.00 -3.12
CA ALA A 8 -40.61 -16.40 -2.73
C ALA A 8 -39.64 -15.22 -2.99
N SER A 9 -38.96 -14.76 -1.97
CA SER A 9 -37.94 -13.76 -2.03
C SER A 9 -36.66 -14.32 -2.68
N ASP A 10 -36.30 -13.69 -3.76
CA ASP A 10 -35.06 -13.87 -4.51
C ASP A 10 -33.84 -13.65 -3.56
N ILE A 11 -33.14 -14.72 -3.21
CA ILE A 11 -31.92 -14.69 -2.41
C ILE A 11 -30.82 -14.33 -3.38
N GLY A 12 -30.29 -13.11 -3.20
CA GLY A 12 -29.29 -12.47 -4.01
C GLY A 12 -28.14 -13.36 -4.44
N SER A 13 -27.87 -13.33 -5.72
CA SER A 13 -26.70 -13.92 -6.37
C SER A 13 -25.41 -13.39 -5.74
N ASN A 14 -24.57 -14.31 -5.30
CA ASN A 14 -23.26 -14.05 -4.74
C ASN A 14 -22.35 -13.44 -5.84
N PRO A 15 -21.83 -12.20 -5.69
CA PRO A 15 -21.04 -11.55 -6.72
C PRO A 15 -19.71 -12.24 -7.03
N PHE A 16 -19.30 -13.25 -6.25
CA PHE A 16 -18.10 -14.04 -6.52
C PHE A 16 -18.28 -15.18 -7.54
N LEU A 17 -19.51 -15.45 -7.99
CA LEU A 17 -19.81 -16.55 -8.91
C LEU A 17 -20.26 -16.09 -10.31
N SER A 18 -20.36 -14.78 -10.57
CA SER A 18 -20.86 -14.24 -11.83
C SER A 18 -19.86 -14.29 -13.01
N GLY A 19 -18.69 -14.89 -12.85
CA GLY A 19 -17.68 -15.04 -13.89
C GLY A 19 -17.50 -16.47 -14.42
N ILE A 20 -18.27 -17.45 -13.95
CA ILE A 20 -18.17 -18.82 -14.43
C ILE A 20 -19.36 -19.11 -15.35
N ASN A 21 -19.14 -19.05 -16.65
CA ASN A 21 -20.12 -19.42 -17.68
C ASN A 21 -20.24 -20.96 -17.73
N PRO A 22 -21.41 -21.59 -17.43
CA PRO A 22 -21.55 -23.03 -17.35
C PRO A 22 -21.62 -23.75 -18.71
N ASP A 23 -21.52 -23.06 -19.85
CA ASP A 23 -21.78 -23.62 -21.17
C ASP A 23 -20.54 -23.87 -22.04
N VAL A 24 -19.36 -24.13 -21.47
CA VAL A 24 -18.21 -24.62 -22.25
C VAL A 24 -17.90 -26.07 -21.90
N HIS A 25 -18.82 -26.97 -22.25
CA HIS A 25 -18.48 -28.36 -22.54
C HIS A 25 -18.19 -28.50 -24.04
N ALA A 26 -16.93 -28.27 -24.42
CA ALA A 26 -16.43 -28.71 -25.72
C ALA A 26 -15.32 -29.74 -25.48
N ASP A 27 -15.51 -30.88 -26.10
CA ASP A 27 -14.66 -32.06 -26.12
C ASP A 27 -13.16 -31.73 -26.24
N ILE A 28 -12.40 -32.06 -25.20
CA ILE A 28 -10.94 -32.15 -25.29
C ILE A 28 -10.56 -33.59 -24.96
N ALA A 29 -10.01 -34.26 -25.95
CA ALA A 29 -9.43 -35.61 -25.86
C ALA A 29 -8.30 -35.66 -24.84
N PRO A 30 -8.04 -36.80 -24.14
CA PRO A 30 -7.01 -36.90 -23.13
C PRO A 30 -5.63 -36.93 -23.76
N GLY A 31 -4.91 -35.80 -23.70
CA GLY A 31 -3.49 -35.69 -23.98
C GLY A 31 -2.68 -35.77 -22.69
N SER A 32 -1.82 -36.74 -22.66
CA SER A 32 -0.89 -37.18 -21.60
C SER A 32 -0.09 -36.10 -20.91
N GLY A 33 0.03 -36.18 -19.56
CA GLY A 33 1.22 -35.75 -18.81
C GLY A 33 0.99 -34.60 -17.82
N ASP A 34 0.86 -34.92 -16.54
CA ASP A 34 1.28 -34.15 -15.31
C ASP A 34 0.96 -32.66 -15.11
N ASN A 35 0.00 -32.07 -15.77
CA ASN A 35 -0.62 -30.81 -15.36
C ASN A 35 -2.07 -31.06 -14.92
N GLU A 36 -2.22 -31.64 -13.74
CA GLU A 36 -3.51 -31.60 -13.05
C GLU A 36 -3.89 -30.11 -12.89
N ASP A 37 -5.01 -29.73 -13.52
CA ASP A 37 -5.56 -28.39 -13.45
C ASP A 37 -5.79 -27.98 -11.99
N VAL A 38 -4.85 -27.19 -11.42
CA VAL A 38 -4.89 -26.78 -10.01
C VAL A 38 -6.18 -26.03 -9.71
N ILE A 39 -6.74 -25.28 -10.66
CA ILE A 39 -8.03 -24.59 -10.53
C ILE A 39 -9.16 -25.61 -10.37
N GLY A 40 -9.21 -26.61 -11.23
CA GLY A 40 -10.23 -27.67 -11.14
C GLY A 40 -10.16 -28.42 -9.81
N VAL A 41 -8.93 -28.69 -9.34
CA VAL A 41 -8.74 -29.33 -8.02
C VAL A 41 -9.22 -28.42 -6.89
N VAL A 42 -8.86 -27.12 -6.89
CA VAL A 42 -9.30 -26.16 -5.90
C VAL A 42 -10.83 -26.02 -5.92
N GLY A 43 -11.46 -25.94 -7.11
CA GLY A 43 -12.91 -25.90 -7.26
C GLY A 43 -13.58 -27.12 -6.63
N ARG A 44 -13.15 -28.33 -6.99
CA ARG A 44 -13.65 -29.59 -6.45
C ARG A 44 -13.49 -29.68 -4.92
N LEU A 45 -12.33 -29.29 -4.38
CA LEU A 45 -12.07 -29.27 -2.94
C LEU A 45 -12.98 -28.27 -2.22
N SER A 46 -13.21 -27.11 -2.84
CA SER A 46 -14.08 -26.07 -2.30
C SER A 46 -15.53 -26.52 -2.21
N GLU A 47 -16.08 -27.09 -3.28
CA GLU A 47 -17.44 -27.66 -3.29
C GLU A 47 -17.59 -28.79 -2.28
N THR A 48 -16.63 -29.70 -2.22
CA THR A 48 -16.63 -30.81 -1.25
C THR A 48 -16.58 -30.28 0.19
N ALA A 49 -15.75 -29.27 0.48
CA ALA A 49 -15.66 -28.66 1.81
C ALA A 49 -16.99 -28.02 2.25
N ILE A 50 -17.66 -27.29 1.34
CA ILE A 50 -18.96 -26.67 1.59
C ILE A 50 -20.02 -27.74 1.82
N HIS A 51 -20.05 -28.79 0.99
CA HIS A 51 -20.99 -29.87 1.13
C HIS A 51 -20.84 -30.62 2.48
N MET A 52 -19.58 -30.85 2.91
CA MET A 52 -19.32 -31.46 4.21
C MET A 52 -19.79 -30.58 5.37
N LEU A 53 -19.56 -29.28 5.32
CA LEU A 53 -20.03 -28.33 6.32
C LEU A 53 -21.57 -28.32 6.41
N GLN A 54 -22.24 -28.35 5.27
CA GLN A 54 -23.70 -28.42 5.20
C GLN A 54 -24.24 -29.72 5.77
N SER A 55 -23.61 -30.87 5.44
CA SER A 55 -24.05 -32.19 5.94
C SER A 55 -23.88 -32.32 7.45
N GLU A 56 -22.89 -31.66 8.04
CA GLU A 56 -22.68 -31.63 9.50
C GLU A 56 -23.41 -30.47 10.19
N SER A 57 -24.26 -29.73 9.45
CA SER A 57 -25.02 -28.56 9.97
C SER A 57 -24.11 -27.48 10.59
N LEU A 58 -22.88 -27.37 10.11
CA LEU A 58 -21.93 -26.33 10.54
C LEU A 58 -22.05 -25.10 9.65
N PRO A 59 -22.04 -23.89 10.24
CA PRO A 59 -22.04 -22.66 9.44
C PRO A 59 -20.79 -22.55 8.59
N CYS A 60 -20.93 -22.12 7.32
CA CYS A 60 -19.84 -21.92 6.39
C CYS A 60 -19.02 -20.66 6.73
N LEU A 61 -18.55 -20.53 7.97
CA LEU A 61 -17.63 -19.47 8.39
C LEU A 61 -16.24 -19.72 7.82
N PRO A 62 -15.44 -18.65 7.56
CA PRO A 62 -14.10 -18.81 7.00
C PRO A 62 -13.19 -19.76 7.78
N SER A 63 -13.31 -19.79 9.12
CA SER A 63 -12.56 -20.71 9.98
C SER A 63 -12.94 -22.17 9.77
N ASN A 64 -14.25 -22.47 9.68
CA ASN A 64 -14.75 -23.81 9.48
C ASN A 64 -14.44 -24.30 8.06
N TYR A 65 -14.65 -23.44 7.05
CA TYR A 65 -14.30 -23.74 5.68
C TYR A 65 -12.81 -24.05 5.53
N ARG A 66 -11.94 -23.24 6.10
CA ARG A 66 -10.48 -23.45 6.06
C ARG A 66 -10.10 -24.80 6.65
N LEU A 67 -10.69 -25.17 7.78
CA LEU A 67 -10.40 -26.45 8.45
C LEU A 67 -10.75 -27.65 7.55
N TYR A 68 -11.94 -27.63 6.93
CA TYR A 68 -12.38 -28.71 6.05
C TYR A 68 -11.60 -28.73 4.74
N PHE A 69 -11.32 -27.60 4.16
CA PHE A 69 -10.48 -27.48 2.97
C PHE A 69 -9.06 -28.01 3.22
N GLU A 70 -8.44 -27.69 4.34
CA GLU A 70 -7.11 -28.22 4.71
C GLU A 70 -7.13 -29.73 4.93
N LYS A 71 -8.18 -30.30 5.55
CA LYS A 71 -8.36 -31.75 5.69
C LYS A 71 -8.48 -32.47 4.33
N LEU A 72 -9.21 -31.88 3.40
CA LEU A 72 -9.35 -32.44 2.05
C LEU A 72 -8.05 -32.30 1.26
N LEU A 73 -7.38 -31.18 1.36
CA LEU A 73 -6.09 -30.93 0.72
C LEU A 73 -5.01 -31.93 1.14
N GLN A 74 -5.06 -32.44 2.39
CA GLN A 74 -4.12 -33.47 2.84
C GLN A 74 -4.23 -34.81 2.08
N LYS A 75 -5.39 -35.06 1.44
CA LYS A 75 -5.64 -36.29 0.67
C LYS A 75 -5.16 -36.19 -0.78
N GLU A 76 -4.83 -35.00 -1.26
CA GLU A 76 -4.34 -34.75 -2.60
C GLU A 76 -2.86 -35.10 -2.77
N SER A 77 -2.39 -35.19 -4.04
CA SER A 77 -1.00 -35.49 -4.37
C SER A 77 -0.02 -34.48 -3.75
N ALA A 78 1.22 -34.89 -3.48
CA ALA A 78 2.21 -34.02 -2.85
C ALA A 78 2.48 -32.77 -3.68
N SER A 79 2.50 -32.86 -5.01
CA SER A 79 2.75 -31.77 -5.94
C SER A 79 1.62 -30.72 -5.88
N VAL A 80 0.36 -31.16 -6.01
CA VAL A 80 -0.84 -30.28 -5.94
C VAL A 80 -0.95 -29.62 -4.58
N ARG A 81 -0.75 -30.37 -3.52
CA ARG A 81 -0.77 -29.87 -2.14
C ARG A 81 0.24 -28.77 -1.90
N GLU A 82 1.47 -28.91 -2.44
CA GLU A 82 2.53 -27.92 -2.28
C GLU A 82 2.21 -26.63 -3.06
N LYS A 83 1.70 -26.73 -4.29
CA LYS A 83 1.25 -25.59 -5.09
C LYS A 83 0.13 -24.82 -4.40
N ILE A 84 -0.91 -25.49 -3.92
CA ILE A 84 -2.04 -24.85 -3.21
C ILE A 84 -1.57 -24.22 -1.90
N ARG A 85 -0.70 -24.90 -1.13
CA ARG A 85 -0.13 -24.32 0.10
C ARG A 85 0.74 -23.10 -0.17
N ALA A 86 1.47 -23.04 -1.29
CA ALA A 86 2.24 -21.86 -1.67
C ALA A 86 1.31 -20.66 -1.89
N ILE A 87 0.18 -20.84 -2.58
CA ILE A 87 -0.84 -19.82 -2.79
C ILE A 87 -1.45 -19.36 -1.45
N MET A 88 -1.81 -20.28 -0.58
CA MET A 88 -2.36 -19.98 0.75
C MET A 88 -1.37 -19.22 1.64
N ARG A 89 -0.08 -19.58 1.63
CA ARG A 89 0.98 -18.85 2.37
C ARG A 89 1.12 -17.42 1.87
N MET A 90 1.08 -17.19 0.57
CA MET A 90 1.14 -15.84 0.01
C MET A 90 -0.04 -14.96 0.49
N GLN A 91 -1.21 -15.55 0.69
CA GLN A 91 -2.38 -14.83 1.21
C GLN A 91 -2.24 -14.54 2.72
N SER A 92 -1.75 -15.52 3.51
CA SER A 92 -1.52 -15.33 4.94
C SER A 92 -0.39 -14.31 5.23
N ASP A 93 0.60 -14.19 4.37
CA ASP A 93 1.66 -13.18 4.51
C ASP A 93 1.14 -11.75 4.37
N LEU A 94 0.10 -11.53 3.57
CA LEU A 94 -0.57 -10.23 3.44
C LEU A 94 -1.37 -9.88 4.71
N GLU A 95 -2.11 -10.85 5.26
CA GLU A 95 -2.84 -10.68 6.51
C GLU A 95 -1.89 -10.42 7.69
N ASN A 96 -0.75 -11.13 7.75
CA ASN A 96 0.29 -10.93 8.75
C ASN A 96 0.93 -9.54 8.65
N ARG A 97 1.15 -9.01 7.45
CA ARG A 97 1.67 -7.64 7.25
C ARG A 97 0.69 -6.60 7.77
N ALA A 98 -0.60 -6.74 7.52
CA ALA A 98 -1.62 -5.85 8.05
C ALA A 98 -1.65 -5.86 9.59
N LEU A 99 -1.55 -7.03 10.21
CA LEU A 99 -1.51 -7.17 11.66
C LEU A 99 -0.24 -6.55 12.26
N ILE A 100 0.92 -6.74 11.63
CA ILE A 100 2.19 -6.15 12.04
C ILE A 100 2.10 -4.62 11.96
N PHE A 101 1.51 -4.08 10.88
CA PHE A 101 1.28 -2.66 10.69
C PHE A 101 0.40 -2.07 11.81
N GLU A 102 -0.75 -2.67 12.10
CA GLU A 102 -1.66 -2.24 13.16
C GLU A 102 -0.95 -2.21 14.53
N LYS A 103 -0.20 -3.25 14.84
CA LYS A 103 0.59 -3.34 16.09
C LYS A 103 1.65 -2.22 16.17
N SER A 104 2.34 -1.97 15.06
CA SER A 104 3.39 -0.93 15.01
C SER A 104 2.81 0.48 15.14
N VAL A 105 1.63 0.75 14.56
CA VAL A 105 0.90 2.01 14.74
C VAL A 105 0.47 2.20 16.19
N GLY A 106 -0.09 1.17 16.82
CA GLY A 106 -0.47 1.19 18.23
C GLY A 106 0.71 1.49 19.16
N GLU A 107 1.88 0.90 18.91
CA GLU A 107 3.10 1.16 19.66
C GLU A 107 3.62 2.59 19.45
N SER A 108 3.59 3.11 18.24
CA SER A 108 3.97 4.49 17.93
C SER A 108 3.09 5.51 18.64
N LEU A 109 1.78 5.30 18.68
CA LEU A 109 0.85 6.14 19.44
C LEU A 109 1.14 6.11 20.96
N ARG A 110 1.53 4.95 21.50
CA ARG A 110 1.93 4.84 22.90
C ARG A 110 3.19 5.64 23.19
N ILE A 111 4.20 5.58 22.31
CA ILE A 111 5.44 6.35 22.45
C ILE A 111 5.14 7.85 22.39
N ILE A 112 4.30 8.31 21.46
CA ILE A 112 3.91 9.73 21.34
C ILE A 112 3.27 10.21 22.67
N LYS A 113 2.37 9.43 23.26
CA LYS A 113 1.79 9.76 24.58
C LYS A 113 2.87 9.91 25.66
N GLN A 114 3.87 9.04 25.67
CA GLN A 114 4.98 9.12 26.61
C GLN A 114 5.82 10.39 26.39
N VAL A 115 6.13 10.75 25.14
CA VAL A 115 6.83 12.00 24.81
C VAL A 115 6.05 13.21 25.31
N LEU A 116 4.75 13.28 25.06
CA LEU A 116 3.90 14.37 25.53
C LEU A 116 3.88 14.46 27.06
N SER A 117 3.87 13.33 27.76
CA SER A 117 3.97 13.30 29.23
C SER A 117 5.31 13.84 29.71
N CYS A 118 6.44 13.44 29.12
CA CYS A 118 7.76 13.96 29.45
C CYS A 118 7.86 15.48 29.19
N MET A 119 7.31 15.96 28.07
CA MET A 119 7.27 17.40 27.75
C MET A 119 6.46 18.19 28.78
N SER A 120 5.34 17.63 29.27
CA SER A 120 4.55 18.26 30.33
C SER A 120 5.39 18.43 31.62
N VAL A 121 6.17 17.41 32.01
CA VAL A 121 7.06 17.48 33.15
C VAL A 121 8.16 18.53 32.96
N VAL A 122 8.77 18.59 31.77
CA VAL A 122 9.77 19.64 31.43
C VAL A 122 9.15 21.02 31.56
N TYR A 123 7.94 21.23 31.07
CA TYR A 123 7.22 22.50 31.20
C TYR A 123 6.99 22.87 32.67
N GLN A 124 6.53 21.93 33.49
CA GLN A 124 6.38 22.15 34.92
C GLN A 124 7.69 22.52 35.60
N ASN A 125 8.80 21.89 35.23
CA ASN A 125 10.12 22.23 35.74
C ASN A 125 10.55 23.66 35.36
N PHE A 126 10.20 24.15 34.18
CA PHE A 126 10.43 25.57 33.83
C PHE A 126 9.64 26.53 34.70
N LEU A 127 8.36 26.23 35.00
CA LEU A 127 7.56 27.07 35.90
C LEU A 127 8.13 27.06 37.34
N ILE A 128 8.63 25.93 37.81
CA ILE A 128 9.31 25.81 39.10
C ILE A 128 10.60 26.67 39.08
N ALA A 129 11.41 26.56 38.03
CA ALA A 129 12.62 27.35 37.88
C ALA A 129 12.34 28.86 37.91
N GLU A 130 11.31 29.30 37.17
CA GLU A 130 10.88 30.71 37.18
C GLU A 130 10.49 31.18 38.58
N ASN A 131 9.73 30.40 39.34
CA ASN A 131 9.35 30.71 40.71
C ASN A 131 10.55 30.76 41.64
N VAL A 132 11.46 29.80 41.53
CA VAL A 132 12.72 29.75 42.27
C VAL A 132 13.55 31.02 42.04
N ILE A 133 13.72 31.41 40.77
CA ILE A 133 14.44 32.64 40.40
C ILE A 133 13.78 33.85 41.06
N LYS A 134 12.46 34.02 40.91
CA LYS A 134 11.71 35.16 41.46
C LYS A 134 11.85 35.24 42.98
N GLN A 135 11.77 34.09 43.67
CA GLN A 135 11.90 34.02 45.12
C GLN A 135 13.29 34.46 45.57
N TYR A 136 14.35 33.83 45.01
CA TYR A 136 15.72 34.12 45.44
C TYR A 136 16.19 35.51 45.01
N THR A 137 15.68 36.08 43.91
CA THR A 137 15.91 37.50 43.57
C THR A 137 15.37 38.42 44.67
N LYS A 138 14.13 38.20 45.14
CA LYS A 138 13.54 38.97 46.21
C LYS A 138 14.30 38.81 47.53
N GLU A 139 14.70 37.59 47.88
CA GLU A 139 15.51 37.33 49.09
C GLU A 139 16.90 37.98 49.01
N ALA A 140 17.54 38.00 47.85
CA ALA A 140 18.81 38.67 47.62
C ALA A 140 18.71 40.20 47.72
N GLU A 141 17.62 40.80 47.25
CA GLU A 141 17.33 42.25 47.38
C GLU A 141 17.13 42.66 48.84
N GLN A 142 16.67 41.75 49.68
CA GLN A 142 16.42 41.97 51.12
C GLN A 142 17.63 41.62 52.01
N ALA A 143 18.74 41.17 51.44
CA ALA A 143 19.91 40.74 52.18
C ALA A 143 20.73 41.94 52.74
N ASP A 144 20.75 42.12 54.05
CA ASP A 144 21.39 43.26 54.71
C ASP A 144 22.92 43.18 54.78
N ASN A 145 23.48 41.98 54.57
CA ASN A 145 24.92 41.78 54.67
C ASN A 145 25.45 40.70 53.71
N LYS A 146 26.78 40.67 53.51
CA LYS A 146 27.47 39.79 52.57
C LYS A 146 27.30 38.29 52.93
N LEU A 147 27.17 37.94 54.22
CA LEU A 147 27.02 36.55 54.65
C LEU A 147 25.60 36.02 54.31
N THR A 148 24.58 36.84 54.56
CA THR A 148 23.20 36.52 54.21
C THR A 148 23.04 36.33 52.69
N LEU A 149 23.60 37.23 51.90
CA LEU A 149 23.59 37.14 50.46
C LEU A 149 24.27 35.85 49.94
N ARG A 150 25.40 35.47 50.55
CA ARG A 150 26.11 34.22 50.22
C ARG A 150 25.24 33.00 50.52
N ASN A 151 24.57 32.94 51.62
CA ASN A 151 23.68 31.84 51.99
C ASN A 151 22.49 31.73 51.01
N VAL A 152 21.88 32.85 50.62
CA VAL A 152 20.80 32.90 49.63
C VAL A 152 21.28 32.33 48.27
N MET A 153 22.48 32.73 47.86
CA MET A 153 23.07 32.21 46.60
C MET A 153 23.41 30.71 46.66
N ASP A 154 23.91 30.21 47.80
CA ASP A 154 24.21 28.79 47.98
C ASP A 154 22.91 27.93 47.92
N PHE A 155 21.81 28.40 48.49
CA PHE A 155 20.50 27.74 48.36
C PHE A 155 19.94 27.80 46.98
N PHE A 156 20.03 28.96 46.31
CA PHE A 156 19.63 29.13 44.92
C PHE A 156 20.35 28.15 44.00
N ILE A 157 21.68 28.05 44.10
CA ILE A 157 22.48 27.13 43.28
C ILE A 157 22.06 25.69 43.54
N ARG A 158 21.82 25.30 44.78
CA ARG A 158 21.36 23.95 45.15
C ARG A 158 20.01 23.61 44.51
N ASP A 159 19.05 24.51 44.60
CA ASP A 159 17.71 24.26 44.06
C ASP A 159 17.67 24.29 42.54
N MET A 160 18.38 25.21 41.92
CA MET A 160 18.56 25.22 40.44
C MET A 160 19.24 23.95 39.92
N THR A 161 20.26 23.46 40.69
CA THR A 161 20.92 22.19 40.34
C THR A 161 19.94 21.01 40.34
N LYS A 162 19.01 20.95 41.33
CA LYS A 162 17.96 19.91 41.38
C LYS A 162 17.04 20.00 40.13
N VAL A 163 16.55 21.20 39.84
CA VAL A 163 15.66 21.43 38.68
C VAL A 163 16.37 21.04 37.38
N THR A 164 17.62 21.46 37.20
CA THR A 164 18.42 21.15 36.03
C THR A 164 18.65 19.63 35.89
N ASN A 165 18.98 18.94 36.97
CA ASN A 165 19.20 17.49 36.94
C ASN A 165 17.92 16.70 36.58
N ILE A 166 16.75 17.11 37.10
CA ILE A 166 15.46 16.49 36.74
C ILE A 166 15.14 16.75 35.27
N THR A 167 15.30 17.99 34.81
CA THR A 167 15.04 18.37 33.40
C THR A 167 15.96 17.62 32.45
N SER A 168 17.25 17.50 32.77
CA SER A 168 18.21 16.75 31.94
C SER A 168 17.79 15.28 31.77
N LYS A 169 17.39 14.62 32.87
CA LYS A 169 16.88 13.23 32.81
C LYS A 169 15.64 13.10 31.90
N GLN A 170 14.74 14.09 31.94
CA GLN A 170 13.56 14.07 31.08
C GLN A 170 13.94 14.26 29.60
N LEU A 171 14.89 15.13 29.30
CA LEU A 171 15.41 15.33 27.94
C LEU A 171 16.09 14.07 27.39
N ASP A 172 16.86 13.36 28.22
CA ASP A 172 17.46 12.09 27.82
C ASP A 172 16.39 11.03 27.52
N GLN A 173 15.33 10.94 28.33
CA GLN A 173 14.18 10.06 28.06
C GLN A 173 13.47 10.42 26.75
N ILE A 174 13.27 11.72 26.47
CA ILE A 174 12.67 12.18 25.19
C ILE A 174 13.56 11.77 24.01
N ARG A 175 14.88 11.89 24.12
CA ARG A 175 15.84 11.48 23.09
C ARG A 175 15.74 9.97 22.81
N ASP A 176 15.66 9.14 23.84
CA ASP A 176 15.50 7.68 23.68
C ASP A 176 14.16 7.31 23.05
N LEU A 177 13.08 7.99 23.43
CA LEU A 177 11.76 7.80 22.85
C LEU A 177 11.73 8.23 21.39
N TYR A 178 12.42 9.33 21.03
CA TYR A 178 12.54 9.77 19.63
C TYR A 178 13.25 8.72 18.78
N ALA A 179 14.37 8.16 19.26
CA ALA A 179 15.09 7.11 18.54
C ALA A 179 14.23 5.85 18.32
N LYS A 180 13.42 5.47 19.33
CA LYS A 180 12.45 4.36 19.20
C LYS A 180 11.35 4.68 18.17
N THR A 181 10.85 5.92 18.16
CA THR A 181 9.83 6.36 17.20
C THR A 181 10.38 6.29 15.77
N ASP A 182 11.60 6.77 15.53
CA ASP A 182 12.23 6.71 14.21
C ASP A 182 12.36 5.26 13.71
N LYS A 183 12.78 4.34 14.59
CA LYS A 183 12.85 2.91 14.25
C LYS A 183 11.48 2.33 13.91
N ASN A 184 10.44 2.64 14.69
CA ASN A 184 9.09 2.17 14.44
C ASN A 184 8.51 2.75 13.15
N LEU A 185 8.73 4.03 12.86
CA LEU A 185 8.30 4.66 11.61
C LEU A 185 8.93 4.00 10.39
N LYS A 186 10.22 3.64 10.45
CA LYS A 186 10.90 2.88 9.40
C LYS A 186 10.26 1.49 9.21
N GLN A 187 9.93 0.81 10.29
CA GLN A 187 9.24 -0.49 10.21
C GLN A 187 7.82 -0.36 9.66
N ILE A 188 7.08 0.68 10.05
CA ILE A 188 5.75 0.99 9.52
C ILE A 188 5.83 1.23 8.01
N SER A 189 6.76 2.07 7.56
CA SER A 189 6.98 2.35 6.14
C SER A 189 7.32 1.09 5.32
N GLN A 190 8.15 0.21 5.87
CA GLN A 190 8.54 -1.04 5.22
C GLN A 190 7.41 -2.08 5.16
N ASN A 191 6.52 -2.11 6.17
CA ASN A 191 5.41 -3.05 6.27
C ASN A 191 4.09 -2.45 5.79
N SER A 192 4.04 -1.15 5.51
CA SER A 192 2.85 -0.50 4.96
C SER A 192 2.51 -1.12 3.61
N VAL A 193 1.24 -1.34 3.40
CA VAL A 193 0.68 -1.79 2.12
C VAL A 193 0.38 -0.58 1.23
N TYR A 194 0.03 0.55 1.85
CA TYR A 194 -0.38 1.77 1.18
C TYR A 194 0.70 2.86 1.24
N ASP A 195 0.70 3.74 0.25
CA ASP A 195 1.42 5.02 0.31
C ASP A 195 0.76 5.92 1.35
N LEU A 196 1.56 6.59 2.18
CA LEU A 196 1.07 7.40 3.31
C LEU A 196 0.28 8.65 2.88
N ASN A 197 0.47 9.12 1.64
CA ASN A 197 -0.06 10.39 1.18
C ASN A 197 -1.16 10.27 0.12
N LEU A 198 -1.17 9.16 -0.62
CA LEU A 198 -1.93 9.05 -1.88
C LEU A 198 -3.08 8.04 -1.83
N ASP A 199 -3.22 7.28 -0.75
CA ASP A 199 -4.28 6.26 -0.56
C ASP A 199 -4.31 5.19 -1.68
N VAL A 200 -3.14 4.93 -2.28
CA VAL A 200 -2.89 3.83 -3.23
C VAL A 200 -1.81 2.90 -2.66
N TYR A 201 -1.63 1.73 -3.24
CA TYR A 201 -0.57 0.82 -2.77
C TYR A 201 0.83 1.45 -2.91
N ASN A 202 1.74 1.07 -2.04
CA ASN A 202 3.13 1.49 -2.17
C ASN A 202 3.91 0.57 -3.13
N LYS A 203 5.07 1.06 -3.58
CA LYS A 203 5.96 0.37 -4.51
C LYS A 203 6.35 -1.04 -4.03
N SER A 204 6.71 -1.20 -2.76
CA SER A 204 7.20 -2.48 -2.23
C SER A 204 6.12 -3.56 -2.24
N TYR A 205 4.90 -3.18 -1.86
CA TYR A 205 3.75 -4.08 -1.91
C TYR A 205 3.37 -4.42 -3.37
N PHE A 206 3.38 -3.43 -4.26
CA PHE A 206 3.06 -3.63 -5.67
C PHE A 206 4.02 -4.61 -6.35
N ILE A 207 5.33 -4.49 -6.09
CA ILE A 207 6.32 -5.44 -6.61
C ILE A 207 6.03 -6.87 -6.12
N ALA A 208 5.68 -7.04 -4.84
CA ALA A 208 5.32 -8.36 -4.31
C ALA A 208 4.05 -8.92 -4.97
N VAL A 209 3.06 -8.05 -5.29
CA VAL A 209 1.85 -8.44 -6.03
C VAL A 209 2.19 -8.85 -7.46
N LEU A 210 3.05 -8.09 -8.16
CA LEU A 210 3.51 -8.42 -9.52
C LEU A 210 4.26 -9.75 -9.56
N GLN A 211 5.15 -10.02 -8.61
CA GLN A 211 5.86 -11.30 -8.52
C GLN A 211 4.91 -12.48 -8.29
N LYS A 212 3.86 -12.26 -7.50
CA LYS A 212 2.81 -13.26 -7.31
C LYS A 212 2.01 -13.47 -8.59
N GLU A 213 1.59 -12.39 -9.23
CA GLU A 213 0.80 -12.45 -10.47
C GLU A 213 1.56 -13.14 -11.59
N GLN A 214 2.85 -12.87 -11.74
CA GLN A 214 3.70 -13.54 -12.72
C GLN A 214 3.69 -15.06 -12.54
N LYS A 215 3.78 -15.55 -11.29
CA LYS A 215 3.70 -16.98 -11.00
C LYS A 215 2.33 -17.55 -11.34
N LEU A 216 1.26 -16.80 -11.07
CA LEU A 216 -0.09 -17.21 -11.43
C LEU A 216 -0.30 -17.24 -12.94
N CYS A 217 0.27 -16.27 -13.69
CA CYS A 217 0.27 -16.29 -15.15
C CYS A 217 0.93 -17.56 -15.71
N MET A 218 2.04 -18.00 -15.08
CA MET A 218 2.70 -19.26 -15.46
C MET A 218 1.87 -20.51 -15.15
N GLU A 219 1.27 -20.56 -13.94
CA GLU A 219 0.52 -21.73 -13.48
C GLU A 219 -0.81 -21.90 -14.19
N PHE A 220 -1.49 -20.78 -14.48
CA PHE A 220 -2.86 -20.77 -15.00
C PHE A 220 -2.97 -20.33 -16.45
N ASN A 221 -1.82 -20.09 -17.12
CA ASN A 221 -1.73 -19.69 -18.51
C ASN A 221 -2.64 -18.51 -18.91
N HIS A 222 -2.77 -17.51 -18.00
CA HIS A 222 -3.48 -16.27 -18.28
C HIS A 222 -2.51 -15.11 -18.52
N SER A 223 -3.02 -14.06 -19.13
CA SER A 223 -2.26 -12.83 -19.39
C SER A 223 -2.58 -11.79 -18.31
N SER A 224 -1.57 -11.02 -17.93
CA SER A 224 -1.71 -9.81 -17.12
C SER A 224 -0.75 -8.74 -17.63
N VAL A 225 -1.11 -7.47 -17.46
CA VAL A 225 -0.41 -6.34 -18.05
C VAL A 225 -0.07 -5.31 -16.98
N LEU A 226 1.14 -4.79 -17.08
CA LEU A 226 1.61 -3.64 -16.31
C LEU A 226 1.43 -2.37 -17.14
N ILE A 227 0.81 -1.35 -16.55
CA ILE A 227 0.74 -0.01 -17.12
C ILE A 227 1.44 0.96 -16.18
N TYR A 228 2.27 1.85 -16.70
CA TYR A 228 2.73 3.03 -16.00
C TYR A 228 2.00 4.26 -16.51
N VAL A 229 1.61 5.15 -15.59
CA VAL A 229 0.93 6.41 -15.89
C VAL A 229 1.62 7.52 -15.11
N THR A 230 1.89 8.63 -15.77
CA THR A 230 2.45 9.85 -15.17
C THR A 230 1.79 11.10 -15.76
N LEU A 231 2.04 12.25 -15.14
CA LEU A 231 1.66 13.53 -15.72
C LEU A 231 2.49 13.80 -16.98
N SER A 232 1.90 14.44 -17.99
CA SER A 232 2.63 14.82 -19.18
C SER A 232 3.83 15.72 -18.88
N GLN A 233 4.81 15.73 -19.77
CA GLN A 233 6.01 16.55 -19.62
C GLN A 233 5.66 18.06 -19.58
N SER A 234 4.68 18.51 -20.39
CA SER A 234 4.22 19.89 -20.42
C SER A 234 3.68 20.34 -19.08
N LEU A 235 2.77 19.57 -18.48
CA LEU A 235 2.16 19.87 -17.20
C LEU A 235 3.19 19.81 -16.05
N SER A 236 4.08 18.84 -16.08
CA SER A 236 5.15 18.69 -15.07
C SER A 236 6.15 19.84 -15.09
N HIS A 237 6.49 20.37 -16.28
CA HIS A 237 7.37 21.53 -16.43
C HIS A 237 6.73 22.84 -15.99
N GLU A 238 5.44 23.04 -16.29
CA GLU A 238 4.68 24.23 -15.93
C GLU A 238 4.60 24.41 -14.40
N ILE A 239 4.47 23.32 -13.65
CA ILE A 239 4.21 23.36 -12.21
C ILE A 239 5.51 23.27 -11.38
N GLY A 240 6.50 22.55 -11.86
CA GLY A 240 7.70 22.18 -11.10
C GLY A 240 7.46 21.06 -10.10
N GLN A 241 8.31 20.03 -10.12
CA GLN A 241 8.12 18.80 -9.32
C GLN A 241 8.24 18.99 -7.80
N GLU A 242 8.89 20.05 -7.34
CA GLU A 242 9.07 20.35 -5.91
C GLU A 242 7.95 21.23 -5.33
N SER A 243 6.98 21.64 -6.15
CA SER A 243 5.90 22.53 -5.70
C SER A 243 4.84 21.78 -4.86
N SER A 244 4.21 22.49 -3.93
CA SER A 244 3.06 21.96 -3.19
C SER A 244 1.87 21.62 -4.12
N VAL A 245 1.80 22.27 -5.27
CA VAL A 245 0.81 22.04 -6.34
C VAL A 245 0.98 20.65 -6.94
N PHE A 246 2.22 20.22 -7.16
CA PHE A 246 2.52 18.87 -7.67
C PHE A 246 1.97 17.78 -6.74
N GLY A 247 2.11 17.94 -5.42
CA GLY A 247 1.54 17.03 -4.43
C GLY A 247 0.01 16.94 -4.49
N ILE A 248 -0.68 18.05 -4.77
CA ILE A 248 -2.14 18.07 -4.93
C ILE A 248 -2.55 17.36 -6.23
N LEU A 249 -1.82 17.58 -7.32
CA LEU A 249 -2.05 16.89 -8.59
C LEU A 249 -1.86 15.38 -8.47
N LEU A 250 -0.83 14.93 -7.77
CA LEU A 250 -0.62 13.50 -7.51
C LEU A 250 -1.79 12.88 -6.73
N LYS A 251 -2.31 13.58 -5.72
CA LYS A 251 -3.51 13.14 -4.98
C LYS A 251 -4.75 13.09 -5.87
N THR A 252 -4.91 14.07 -6.73
CA THR A 252 -6.03 14.10 -7.69
C THR A 252 -5.90 12.97 -8.69
N MET A 253 -4.68 12.74 -9.21
CA MET A 253 -4.40 11.63 -10.13
C MET A 253 -4.65 10.27 -9.48
N ALA A 254 -4.23 10.06 -8.24
CA ALA A 254 -4.52 8.83 -7.50
C ALA A 254 -6.02 8.54 -7.42
N LYS A 255 -6.83 9.54 -7.02
CA LYS A 255 -8.30 9.43 -6.96
C LYS A 255 -8.93 9.24 -8.35
N PHE A 256 -8.41 9.93 -9.36
CA PHE A 256 -8.84 9.79 -10.74
C PHE A 256 -8.61 8.35 -11.23
N LEU A 257 -7.43 7.78 -11.04
CA LEU A 257 -7.12 6.42 -11.42
C LEU A 257 -8.00 5.41 -10.67
N GLN A 258 -8.15 5.54 -9.35
CA GLN A 258 -9.03 4.68 -8.55
C GLN A 258 -10.49 4.66 -9.03
N LYS A 259 -10.98 5.77 -9.55
CA LYS A 259 -12.36 5.88 -10.07
C LYS A 259 -12.56 5.14 -11.40
N HIS A 260 -11.51 5.03 -12.23
CA HIS A 260 -11.61 4.51 -13.60
C HIS A 260 -11.11 3.08 -13.76
N ILE A 261 -10.54 2.50 -12.70
CA ILE A 261 -9.99 1.14 -12.71
C ILE A 261 -10.90 0.20 -11.93
N GLN A 262 -10.92 -1.07 -12.33
CA GLN A 262 -11.76 -2.09 -11.69
C GLN A 262 -11.23 -2.44 -10.29
N THR A 263 -12.11 -2.92 -9.43
CA THR A 263 -11.75 -3.35 -8.05
C THR A 263 -10.84 -4.58 -8.00
N SER A 264 -10.75 -5.34 -9.11
CA SER A 264 -9.85 -6.49 -9.28
C SER A 264 -8.40 -6.09 -9.53
N ASP A 265 -8.17 -4.86 -9.99
CA ASP A 265 -6.88 -4.36 -10.42
C ASP A 265 -6.15 -3.61 -9.30
N PHE A 266 -4.85 -3.45 -9.44
CA PHE A 266 -4.02 -2.83 -8.43
C PHE A 266 -3.44 -1.51 -8.92
N ILE A 267 -3.51 -0.47 -8.10
CA ILE A 267 -2.87 0.82 -8.36
C ILE A 267 -1.83 1.07 -7.27
N ALA A 268 -0.63 1.44 -7.66
CA ALA A 268 0.43 1.78 -6.73
C ALA A 268 1.16 3.05 -7.14
N TYR A 269 1.72 3.74 -6.17
CA TYR A 269 2.66 4.82 -6.41
C TYR A 269 4.09 4.27 -6.46
N MET A 270 4.77 4.48 -7.59
CA MET A 270 6.10 3.96 -7.85
C MET A 270 7.23 4.92 -7.47
N GLY A 271 6.88 6.17 -7.12
CA GLY A 271 7.83 7.29 -6.93
C GLY A 271 7.88 8.20 -8.14
N ASP A 272 8.48 9.37 -7.99
CA ASP A 272 8.78 10.34 -9.06
C ASP A 272 7.58 10.71 -9.95
N GLY A 273 6.38 10.73 -9.38
CA GLY A 273 5.14 11.06 -10.09
C GLY A 273 4.57 9.92 -10.95
N VAL A 274 5.15 8.71 -10.87
CA VAL A 274 4.71 7.55 -11.65
C VAL A 274 3.78 6.68 -10.84
N PHE A 275 2.64 6.30 -11.43
CA PHE A 275 1.71 5.30 -10.91
C PHE A 275 1.82 4.02 -11.73
N GLY A 276 1.86 2.89 -11.05
CA GLY A 276 1.80 1.56 -11.64
C GLY A 276 0.40 0.97 -11.51
N ILE A 277 -0.12 0.40 -12.58
CA ILE A 277 -1.40 -0.29 -12.62
C ILE A 277 -1.14 -1.72 -13.08
N LEU A 278 -1.62 -2.69 -12.32
CA LEU A 278 -1.65 -4.09 -12.72
C LEU A 278 -3.06 -4.45 -13.16
N LEU A 279 -3.23 -4.74 -14.45
CA LEU A 279 -4.45 -5.34 -14.98
C LEU A 279 -4.31 -6.85 -14.98
N LYS A 280 -5.23 -7.51 -14.28
CA LYS A 280 -5.29 -8.97 -14.20
C LYS A 280 -6.21 -9.52 -15.28
N TYR A 281 -5.86 -10.71 -15.79
CA TYR A 281 -6.65 -11.41 -16.80
C TYR A 281 -6.93 -10.55 -18.04
N SER A 282 -6.00 -9.67 -18.39
CA SER A 282 -6.12 -8.71 -19.48
C SER A 282 -4.95 -8.85 -20.45
N ASP A 283 -5.20 -8.51 -21.72
CA ASP A 283 -4.18 -8.45 -22.76
C ASP A 283 -3.74 -7.01 -23.07
N ILE A 284 -2.83 -6.88 -24.04
CA ILE A 284 -2.30 -5.58 -24.47
C ILE A 284 -3.39 -4.71 -25.11
N VAL A 285 -4.38 -5.29 -25.79
CA VAL A 285 -5.45 -4.55 -26.47
C VAL A 285 -6.36 -3.91 -25.44
N GLU A 286 -6.81 -4.67 -24.45
CA GLU A 286 -7.64 -4.18 -23.35
C GLU A 286 -6.90 -3.10 -22.52
N ALA A 287 -5.59 -3.30 -22.29
CA ALA A 287 -4.76 -2.31 -21.62
C ALA A 287 -4.65 -1.00 -22.43
N GLN A 288 -4.55 -1.09 -23.75
CA GLN A 288 -4.50 0.06 -24.64
C GLN A 288 -5.84 0.82 -24.67
N GLU A 289 -6.95 0.09 -24.69
CA GLU A 289 -8.30 0.69 -24.61
C GLU A 289 -8.48 1.44 -23.28
N LEU A 290 -8.02 0.86 -22.16
CA LEU A 290 -8.02 1.55 -20.88
C LEU A 290 -7.16 2.81 -20.90
N CYS A 291 -5.97 2.78 -21.47
CA CYS A 291 -5.10 3.97 -21.58
C CYS A 291 -5.77 5.09 -22.38
N VAL A 292 -6.44 4.75 -23.50
CA VAL A 292 -7.20 5.73 -24.30
C VAL A 292 -8.35 6.32 -23.48
N LEU A 293 -9.10 5.48 -22.75
CA LEU A 293 -10.19 5.93 -21.89
C LEU A 293 -9.67 6.86 -20.77
N LEU A 294 -8.59 6.48 -20.11
CA LEU A 294 -7.95 7.29 -19.07
C LEU A 294 -7.49 8.65 -19.62
N TYR A 295 -6.88 8.65 -20.80
CA TYR A 295 -6.45 9.89 -21.43
C TYR A 295 -7.63 10.82 -21.76
N GLN A 296 -8.69 10.30 -22.38
CA GLN A 296 -9.90 11.08 -22.70
C GLN A 296 -10.60 11.62 -21.44
N ALA A 297 -10.70 10.79 -20.39
CA ALA A 297 -11.28 11.21 -19.13
C ALA A 297 -10.41 12.26 -18.41
N ALA A 298 -9.09 12.17 -18.49
CA ALA A 298 -8.16 13.14 -17.94
C ALA A 298 -8.33 14.52 -18.59
N GLN A 299 -8.48 14.58 -19.92
CA GLN A 299 -8.70 15.81 -20.67
C GLN A 299 -10.00 16.57 -20.27
N THR A 300 -10.94 15.89 -19.62
CA THR A 300 -12.17 16.49 -19.11
C THR A 300 -12.14 16.75 -17.60
N THR A 301 -11.00 16.48 -16.96
CA THR A 301 -10.84 16.63 -15.51
C THR A 301 -10.08 17.90 -15.19
N ASP A 302 -10.82 18.90 -14.70
CA ASP A 302 -10.25 20.15 -14.21
C ASP A 302 -9.77 20.00 -12.75
N VAL A 303 -8.58 20.51 -12.48
CA VAL A 303 -7.96 20.53 -11.14
C VAL A 303 -7.78 21.96 -10.70
N PHE A 304 -8.57 22.37 -9.71
CA PHE A 304 -8.48 23.71 -9.14
C PHE A 304 -7.46 23.72 -8.00
N VAL A 305 -6.38 24.46 -8.19
CA VAL A 305 -5.35 24.64 -7.15
C VAL A 305 -5.07 26.12 -6.98
N ALA A 306 -5.40 26.66 -5.82
CA ALA A 306 -5.36 28.09 -5.55
C ALA A 306 -6.15 28.87 -6.63
N ASP A 307 -5.47 29.77 -7.35
CA ASP A 307 -6.09 30.59 -8.41
C ASP A 307 -5.87 30.00 -9.83
N MET A 308 -5.32 28.79 -9.93
CA MET A 308 -5.05 28.13 -11.21
C MET A 308 -6.09 27.04 -11.50
N ASN A 309 -6.59 27.02 -12.73
CA ASN A 309 -7.37 25.92 -13.29
C ASN A 309 -6.48 25.14 -14.23
N LEU A 310 -6.06 23.94 -13.79
CA LEU A 310 -5.18 23.05 -14.53
C LEU A 310 -6.00 21.89 -15.08
N GLN A 311 -5.78 21.57 -16.34
CA GLN A 311 -6.34 20.38 -16.95
C GLN A 311 -5.41 19.18 -16.70
N LEU A 312 -5.96 18.05 -16.27
CA LEU A 312 -5.15 16.84 -16.05
C LEU A 312 -4.71 16.31 -17.42
N ASP A 313 -3.41 16.23 -17.63
CA ASP A 313 -2.82 15.66 -18.84
C ASP A 313 -1.85 14.55 -18.44
N ILE A 314 -2.02 13.35 -19.02
CA ILE A 314 -1.32 12.13 -18.62
C ILE A 314 -0.68 11.43 -19.81
N THR A 315 0.42 10.73 -19.52
CA THR A 315 1.11 9.84 -20.47
C THR A 315 1.22 8.45 -19.86
N SER A 316 1.06 7.42 -20.65
CA SER A 316 1.08 6.03 -20.22
C SER A 316 2.03 5.16 -21.04
N SER A 317 2.50 4.07 -20.42
CA SER A 317 3.21 2.99 -21.13
C SER A 317 2.68 1.64 -20.68
N ILE A 318 2.77 0.65 -21.56
CA ILE A 318 2.20 -0.69 -21.38
C ILE A 318 3.30 -1.73 -21.56
N ALA A 319 3.39 -2.69 -20.65
CA ALA A 319 4.26 -3.85 -20.76
C ALA A 319 3.53 -5.13 -20.33
N LYS A 320 3.59 -6.18 -21.16
CA LYS A 320 3.03 -7.48 -20.80
C LYS A 320 3.90 -8.17 -19.75
N ILE A 321 3.27 -8.78 -18.76
CA ILE A 321 3.96 -9.63 -17.80
C ILE A 321 4.27 -10.97 -18.46
N MET A 322 5.56 -11.24 -18.67
CA MET A 322 6.03 -12.44 -19.34
C MET A 322 6.70 -13.39 -18.34
N PRO A 323 6.49 -14.71 -18.46
CA PRO A 323 7.15 -15.71 -17.62
C PRO A 323 8.67 -15.69 -17.73
N GLU A 324 9.21 -15.43 -18.92
CA GLU A 324 10.65 -15.52 -19.23
C GLU A 324 11.44 -14.30 -18.75
N ARG A 325 10.76 -13.25 -18.33
CA ARG A 325 11.37 -11.98 -17.92
C ARG A 325 11.19 -11.76 -16.43
N THR A 326 12.20 -11.27 -15.74
CA THR A 326 12.07 -10.88 -14.32
C THR A 326 11.12 -9.70 -14.15
N ILE A 327 10.54 -9.54 -12.95
CA ILE A 327 9.68 -8.38 -12.67
C ILE A 327 10.49 -7.08 -12.76
N GLU A 328 11.74 -7.08 -12.30
CA GLU A 328 12.63 -5.93 -12.38
C GLU A 328 12.87 -5.49 -13.84
N GLU A 329 13.08 -6.44 -14.74
CA GLU A 329 13.22 -6.16 -16.18
C GLU A 329 11.90 -5.64 -16.77
N THR A 330 10.75 -6.18 -16.37
CA THR A 330 9.43 -5.71 -16.82
C THR A 330 9.16 -4.28 -16.34
N LEU A 331 9.48 -3.96 -15.08
CA LEU A 331 9.36 -2.62 -14.53
C LEU A 331 10.28 -1.62 -15.24
N SER A 332 11.54 -2.03 -15.49
CA SER A 332 12.53 -1.21 -16.21
C SER A 332 12.10 -0.96 -17.67
N ALA A 333 11.63 -1.99 -18.35
CA ALA A 333 11.10 -1.90 -19.72
C ALA A 333 9.90 -0.95 -19.81
N CYS A 334 8.94 -1.07 -18.90
CA CYS A 334 7.79 -0.19 -18.84
C CYS A 334 8.19 1.27 -18.55
N LEU A 335 9.17 1.49 -17.64
CA LEU A 335 9.67 2.82 -17.33
C LEU A 335 10.45 3.47 -18.48
N SER A 336 11.29 2.71 -19.18
CA SER A 336 11.99 3.22 -20.37
C SER A 336 11.02 3.58 -21.49
N THR A 337 10.02 2.74 -21.76
CA THR A 337 8.95 3.04 -22.71
C THR A 337 8.16 4.29 -22.31
N LEU A 338 7.90 4.51 -21.01
CA LEU A 338 7.24 5.71 -20.52
C LEU A 338 8.06 6.98 -20.81
N LYS A 339 9.38 6.92 -20.62
CA LYS A 339 10.28 8.04 -20.93
C LYS A 339 10.26 8.37 -22.42
N ILE A 340 10.33 7.37 -23.29
CA ILE A 340 10.23 7.56 -24.74
C ILE A 340 8.87 8.18 -25.09
N ALA A 341 7.76 7.69 -24.51
CA ALA A 341 6.44 8.27 -24.74
C ALA A 341 6.34 9.74 -24.36
N LEU A 342 6.99 10.13 -23.24
CA LEU A 342 7.08 11.52 -22.80
C LEU A 342 7.87 12.38 -23.78
N GLU A 343 9.02 11.92 -24.25
CA GLU A 343 9.88 12.63 -25.23
C GLU A 343 9.21 12.81 -26.58
N GLU A 344 8.53 11.75 -27.06
CA GLU A 344 7.77 11.76 -28.31
C GLU A 344 6.39 12.44 -28.19
N LYS A 345 5.99 12.88 -26.99
CA LYS A 345 4.68 13.46 -26.68
C LYS A 345 3.51 12.54 -27.07
N GLN A 346 3.69 11.26 -26.92
CA GLN A 346 2.65 10.25 -27.13
C GLN A 346 1.85 10.05 -25.85
N HIS A 347 0.55 9.86 -25.97
CA HIS A 347 -0.32 9.63 -24.81
C HIS A 347 -0.21 8.20 -24.27
N CYS A 348 0.14 7.25 -25.14
CA CYS A 348 0.35 5.85 -24.77
C CYS A 348 1.37 5.22 -25.69
N LYS A 349 2.29 4.42 -25.12
CA LYS A 349 3.26 3.63 -25.88
C LYS A 349 3.33 2.21 -25.31
N ILE A 350 3.38 1.22 -26.22
CA ILE A 350 3.51 -0.19 -25.85
C ILE A 350 4.98 -0.58 -25.94
N TYR A 351 5.49 -1.28 -24.93
CA TYR A 351 6.83 -1.84 -24.96
C TYR A 351 6.95 -2.88 -26.09
N GLN A 352 7.88 -2.64 -27.01
CA GLN A 352 8.28 -3.58 -28.07
C GLN A 352 9.74 -4.01 -27.80
N GLN A 353 10.03 -5.29 -28.01
CA GLN A 353 11.34 -5.89 -27.66
C GLN A 353 12.51 -5.28 -28.45
N ASP A 354 12.22 -4.59 -29.57
CA ASP A 354 13.22 -4.00 -30.47
C ASP A 354 13.68 -2.59 -30.04
N ASP A 355 13.02 -1.95 -29.09
CA ASP A 355 13.32 -0.57 -28.64
C ASP A 355 14.62 -0.44 -27.83
N ILE A 356 15.23 -1.54 -27.35
CA ILE A 356 16.45 -1.51 -26.53
C ILE A 356 17.73 -1.63 -27.35
N ASN A 357 17.67 -2.10 -28.60
CA ASN A 357 18.87 -2.32 -29.41
C ASN A 357 19.35 -1.08 -30.21
N GLY A 358 18.65 0.05 -30.06
CA GLY A 358 18.97 1.29 -30.78
C GLY A 358 20.13 2.12 -30.23
N ASP A 359 20.41 2.03 -28.93
CA ASP A 359 21.38 2.95 -28.24
C ASP A 359 22.83 2.40 -28.10
N SER A 360 23.11 1.20 -28.61
CA SER A 360 24.47 0.63 -28.51
C SER A 360 25.28 0.64 -29.82
N ALA A 361 24.82 1.33 -30.87
CA ALA A 361 25.48 1.33 -32.17
C ALA A 361 26.20 2.64 -32.56
N ASP A 362 26.15 3.68 -31.72
CA ASP A 362 26.91 4.94 -31.96
C ASP A 362 27.69 5.34 -30.68
N SER A 363 28.81 4.66 -30.44
CA SER A 363 29.88 5.13 -29.57
C SER A 363 31.22 4.64 -30.08
#